data_1aec20241b116467a1dfdec77501f398
#
_entry.id   1aec20241b116467a1dfdec77501f398
#
_cell.length_a   1.000
_cell.length_b   1.000
_cell.length_c   1.000
_cell.angle_alpha   90.00
_cell.angle_beta   90.00
_cell.angle_gamma   90.00
#
_symmetry.space_group_name_H-M   'P 1'
#
loop_
_entity.id
_entity.type
_entity.pdbx_description
1 polymer ?
#
loop_
_entity_poly.entity_id
_entity_poly.type
_entity_poly.pdbx_seq_one_letter_code
_entity_poly.pdbx_strand_id
1 'polypeptide(L)'
;MFDRVPLYPGRVKMTPVSGQANIYDMERADKPTQAGTPLNKTTLLKDSTAALYGLTDATPDDVFVLLKRYSEANMPAGTGTLVITTVDSSGNAVGGIDVKIFRGSSVIKTVRTEEDGCIFVSLSAGNYTLSIEESVFYEISSVSVPAEVVSRGFRFINMVVSPILTGEVRFTQSTAFTVPAFVKKLKVFAVGGGGSGAASSGRNNNAPCITGASGGYTITKEISVPGEKCTITIGAGGPAIDITSSYYNGKDGGDTKLVSEKGVTVLAGRGLGGFAIDNSAYQYGAGPSGGSGGGSGAYENDEAAGGSDGGDAAKTGGTGSYRYGYGQGTTTRYFGDTNGELFSGGGGGYANGPGGNGGGTAGVYGSEYSSDAICLDATTYGAGGGAAKTYTAGKRAKSGAGYQGLLAIKWGY
;
A
#
# COMPACT_ATOMS: atom_id res chain seq x y z
N MET A 1 -35.64 -3.89 15.38
CA MET A 1 -35.83 -5.26 15.90
C MET A 1 -34.89 -5.45 17.08
N PHE A 2 -35.32 -6.22 18.10
CA PHE A 2 -34.44 -6.54 19.21
C PHE A 2 -34.07 -8.02 19.13
N ASP A 3 -32.79 -8.31 19.36
CA ASP A 3 -32.33 -9.69 19.49
C ASP A 3 -32.82 -10.28 20.79
N ARG A 4 -33.13 -11.59 20.76
CA ARG A 4 -33.51 -12.32 21.96
C ARG A 4 -32.24 -12.57 22.81
N VAL A 5 -32.26 -12.13 24.05
CA VAL A 5 -31.18 -12.37 25.01
C VAL A 5 -31.58 -13.51 25.95
N PRO A 6 -31.06 -14.74 25.78
CA PRO A 6 -31.39 -15.87 26.62
C PRO A 6 -30.68 -15.80 27.96
N LEU A 7 -31.40 -16.06 29.04
CA LEU A 7 -30.80 -16.24 30.38
C LEU A 7 -29.97 -17.52 30.45
N TYR A 8 -30.41 -18.57 29.76
CA TYR A 8 -29.75 -19.87 29.68
C TYR A 8 -29.58 -20.28 28.20
N PRO A 9 -28.49 -19.85 27.53
CA PRO A 9 -28.26 -20.16 26.11
C PRO A 9 -28.25 -21.68 25.86
N GLY A 10 -28.93 -22.12 24.79
CA GLY A 10 -28.95 -23.51 24.37
C GLY A 10 -29.82 -24.46 25.21
N ARG A 11 -30.51 -23.99 26.25
CA ARG A 11 -31.40 -24.81 27.04
C ARG A 11 -32.67 -25.15 26.28
N VAL A 12 -32.98 -26.44 26.23
CA VAL A 12 -34.19 -26.99 25.63
C VAL A 12 -34.97 -27.85 26.64
N LYS A 13 -36.27 -27.88 26.54
CA LYS A 13 -37.11 -28.84 27.24
C LYS A 13 -37.47 -29.94 26.27
N MET A 14 -37.26 -31.17 26.66
CA MET A 14 -37.63 -32.35 25.92
C MET A 14 -38.86 -32.99 26.56
N THR A 15 -39.94 -33.16 25.81
CA THR A 15 -41.16 -33.79 26.28
C THR A 15 -41.38 -35.08 25.49
N PRO A 16 -41.50 -36.28 26.12
CA PRO A 16 -41.77 -37.50 25.42
C PRO A 16 -43.06 -37.43 24.61
N VAL A 17 -43.01 -37.89 23.37
CA VAL A 17 -44.22 -38.02 22.53
C VAL A 17 -44.97 -39.23 22.94
N SER A 18 -46.24 -39.09 23.30
CA SER A 18 -47.10 -40.19 23.76
C SER A 18 -47.22 -41.28 22.70
N GLY A 19 -46.93 -42.52 23.10
CA GLY A 19 -47.03 -43.68 22.21
C GLY A 19 -45.82 -43.92 21.29
N GLN A 20 -44.77 -43.11 21.39
CA GLN A 20 -43.56 -43.27 20.56
C GLN A 20 -42.32 -43.40 21.45
N ALA A 21 -41.70 -44.57 21.48
CA ALA A 21 -40.49 -44.78 22.28
C ALA A 21 -39.31 -44.01 21.70
N ASN A 22 -38.57 -43.32 22.56
CA ASN A 22 -37.39 -42.53 22.22
C ASN A 22 -37.59 -41.31 21.30
N ILE A 23 -38.87 -40.87 21.14
CA ILE A 23 -39.16 -39.64 20.40
C ILE A 23 -39.61 -38.55 21.41
N TYR A 24 -39.08 -37.36 21.25
CA TYR A 24 -39.29 -36.25 22.15
C TYR A 24 -39.61 -34.98 21.31
N ASP A 25 -40.59 -34.22 21.76
CA ASP A 25 -40.79 -32.86 21.32
C ASP A 25 -39.78 -31.95 22.00
N MET A 26 -39.12 -31.09 21.25
CA MET A 26 -38.11 -30.17 21.72
C MET A 26 -38.66 -28.76 21.77
N GLU A 27 -38.75 -28.18 22.96
CA GLU A 27 -39.14 -26.78 23.16
C GLU A 27 -37.96 -25.98 23.68
N ARG A 28 -37.87 -24.74 23.22
CA ARG A 28 -36.87 -23.80 23.73
C ARG A 28 -37.19 -23.41 25.17
N ALA A 29 -36.25 -23.61 26.09
CA ALA A 29 -36.44 -23.39 27.53
C ALA A 29 -35.39 -22.42 28.12
N ASP A 30 -34.91 -21.48 27.33
CA ASP A 30 -33.81 -20.58 27.63
C ASP A 30 -34.17 -19.38 28.52
N LYS A 31 -35.42 -19.23 28.96
CA LYS A 31 -35.91 -18.13 29.83
C LYS A 31 -35.25 -16.80 29.45
N PRO A 32 -35.65 -16.11 28.37
CA PRO A 32 -34.97 -14.91 27.93
C PRO A 32 -35.11 -13.78 28.94
N THR A 33 -34.04 -13.04 29.17
CA THR A 33 -34.05 -11.77 29.90
C THR A 33 -34.66 -10.66 29.04
N GLN A 34 -34.55 -10.81 27.74
CA GLN A 34 -35.19 -9.98 26.73
C GLN A 34 -35.79 -10.90 25.65
N ALA A 35 -37.08 -10.81 25.43
CA ALA A 35 -37.72 -11.51 24.31
C ALA A 35 -37.29 -10.85 23.00
N GLY A 36 -36.90 -11.67 22.02
CA GLY A 36 -36.64 -11.17 20.66
C GLY A 36 -37.91 -10.62 20.05
N THR A 37 -37.77 -9.76 19.06
CA THR A 37 -38.92 -9.24 18.30
C THR A 37 -39.47 -10.36 17.42
N PRO A 38 -40.74 -10.75 17.60
CA PRO A 38 -41.32 -11.77 16.74
C PRO A 38 -41.36 -11.33 15.28
N LEU A 39 -41.02 -12.21 14.36
CA LEU A 39 -41.24 -12.01 12.91
C LEU A 39 -42.71 -12.29 12.59
N ASN A 40 -43.54 -11.32 12.88
CA ASN A 40 -44.97 -11.39 12.59
C ASN A 40 -45.40 -10.10 11.87
N LYS A 41 -46.67 -10.06 11.50
CA LYS A 41 -47.34 -8.94 10.81
C LYS A 41 -46.99 -7.58 11.44
N THR A 42 -47.14 -7.45 12.77
CA THR A 42 -47.01 -6.17 13.45
C THR A 42 -45.54 -5.69 13.57
N THR A 43 -44.58 -6.60 13.47
CA THR A 43 -43.14 -6.26 13.55
C THR A 43 -42.50 -6.05 12.18
N LEU A 44 -43.03 -6.71 11.14
CA LEU A 44 -42.51 -6.54 9.77
C LEU A 44 -43.18 -5.36 9.06
N LEU A 45 -44.47 -5.17 9.23
CA LEU A 45 -45.21 -4.12 8.57
C LEU A 45 -46.41 -3.70 9.43
N LYS A 46 -46.54 -2.41 9.71
CA LYS A 46 -47.74 -1.87 10.38
C LYS A 46 -48.91 -1.87 9.42
N ASP A 47 -50.13 -2.14 9.93
CA ASP A 47 -51.36 -2.13 9.13
C ASP A 47 -51.57 -0.81 8.39
N SER A 48 -51.25 0.32 9.05
CA SER A 48 -51.34 1.63 8.41
C SER A 48 -50.42 1.77 7.19
N THR A 49 -49.24 1.16 7.22
CA THR A 49 -48.28 1.16 6.10
C THR A 49 -48.77 0.16 5.03
N ALA A 50 -49.27 -1.00 5.42
CA ALA A 50 -49.86 -1.97 4.50
C ALA A 50 -51.05 -1.36 3.72
N ALA A 51 -51.96 -0.70 4.43
CA ALA A 51 -53.12 -0.03 3.83
C ALA A 51 -52.74 1.07 2.84
N LEU A 52 -51.68 1.83 3.12
CA LEU A 52 -51.17 2.88 2.21
C LEU A 52 -50.79 2.33 0.84
N TYR A 53 -50.39 1.07 0.77
CA TYR A 53 -50.00 0.38 -0.46
C TYR A 53 -51.07 -0.62 -0.94
N GLY A 54 -52.29 -0.55 -0.37
CA GLY A 54 -53.42 -1.36 -0.78
C GLY A 54 -53.29 -2.84 -0.42
N LEU A 55 -52.57 -3.15 0.68
CA LEU A 55 -52.50 -4.49 1.26
C LEU A 55 -53.54 -4.61 2.37
N THR A 56 -54.27 -5.70 2.41
CA THR A 56 -55.30 -5.95 3.42
C THR A 56 -54.74 -6.60 4.67
N ASP A 57 -53.67 -7.38 4.50
CA ASP A 57 -52.98 -8.10 5.56
C ASP A 57 -51.47 -8.08 5.34
N ALA A 58 -50.70 -7.86 6.40
CA ALA A 58 -49.25 -7.85 6.32
C ALA A 58 -48.66 -9.20 6.75
N THR A 59 -48.22 -9.98 5.81
CA THR A 59 -47.46 -11.23 6.00
C THR A 59 -46.02 -11.03 5.55
N PRO A 60 -45.07 -11.95 5.79
CA PRO A 60 -43.74 -11.90 5.19
C PRO A 60 -43.77 -11.78 3.65
N ASP A 61 -44.73 -12.46 2.99
CA ASP A 61 -44.89 -12.34 1.54
C ASP A 61 -45.36 -10.95 1.13
N ASP A 62 -46.21 -10.30 1.95
CA ASP A 62 -46.67 -8.92 1.71
C ASP A 62 -45.53 -7.91 1.80
N VAL A 63 -44.47 -8.17 2.55
CA VAL A 63 -43.28 -7.31 2.57
C VAL A 63 -42.63 -7.27 1.18
N PHE A 64 -42.54 -8.38 0.48
CA PHE A 64 -42.05 -8.42 -0.90
C PHE A 64 -43.01 -7.69 -1.86
N VAL A 65 -44.32 -7.85 -1.71
CA VAL A 65 -45.32 -7.11 -2.50
C VAL A 65 -45.22 -5.62 -2.23
N LEU A 66 -45.00 -5.21 -0.98
CA LEU A 66 -44.78 -3.81 -0.60
C LEU A 66 -43.51 -3.24 -1.24
N LEU A 67 -42.39 -3.95 -1.14
CA LEU A 67 -41.13 -3.55 -1.77
C LEU A 67 -41.29 -3.40 -3.28
N LYS A 68 -42.02 -4.31 -3.93
CA LYS A 68 -42.31 -4.23 -5.35
C LYS A 68 -43.14 -2.99 -5.68
N ARG A 69 -44.26 -2.74 -4.96
CA ARG A 69 -45.09 -1.55 -5.16
C ARG A 69 -44.36 -0.25 -4.86
N TYR A 70 -43.56 -0.22 -3.78
CA TYR A 70 -42.73 0.92 -3.48
C TYR A 70 -41.75 1.21 -4.61
N SER A 71 -41.13 0.17 -5.14
CA SER A 71 -40.21 0.25 -6.30
C SER A 71 -40.93 0.77 -7.54
N GLU A 72 -42.13 0.24 -7.84
CA GLU A 72 -42.96 0.70 -8.98
C GLU A 72 -43.38 2.16 -8.87
N ALA A 73 -43.65 2.63 -7.64
CA ALA A 73 -44.04 4.01 -7.37
C ALA A 73 -42.89 5.00 -7.37
N ASN A 74 -41.73 4.59 -6.88
CA ASN A 74 -40.63 5.51 -6.60
C ASN A 74 -39.43 5.37 -7.57
N MET A 75 -39.33 4.27 -8.32
CA MET A 75 -38.29 4.13 -9.33
C MET A 75 -38.74 4.67 -10.68
N PRO A 76 -37.92 5.43 -11.39
CA PRO A 76 -38.22 5.85 -12.76
C PRO A 76 -38.47 4.64 -13.67
N ALA A 77 -39.42 4.79 -14.60
CA ALA A 77 -39.63 3.77 -15.62
C ALA A 77 -38.35 3.56 -16.43
N GLY A 78 -38.03 2.31 -16.72
CA GLY A 78 -36.79 1.95 -17.42
C GLY A 78 -35.55 1.81 -16.52
N THR A 79 -35.71 1.98 -15.18
CA THR A 79 -34.61 1.72 -14.21
C THR A 79 -35.00 0.63 -13.23
N GLY A 80 -34.01 -0.06 -12.67
CA GLY A 80 -34.17 -1.04 -11.61
C GLY A 80 -32.97 -1.00 -10.65
N THR A 81 -33.04 -1.77 -9.57
CA THR A 81 -31.96 -1.86 -8.57
C THR A 81 -31.30 -3.22 -8.60
N LEU A 82 -30.00 -3.21 -8.78
CA LEU A 82 -29.13 -4.35 -8.58
C LEU A 82 -28.64 -4.35 -7.13
N VAL A 83 -28.87 -5.45 -6.42
CA VAL A 83 -28.36 -5.68 -5.06
C VAL A 83 -27.24 -6.69 -5.17
N ILE A 84 -26.02 -6.25 -4.91
CA ILE A 84 -24.82 -7.09 -4.99
C ILE A 84 -24.40 -7.41 -3.56
N THR A 85 -24.21 -8.70 -3.28
CA THR A 85 -23.61 -9.17 -2.04
C THR A 85 -22.33 -9.92 -2.33
N THR A 86 -21.29 -9.66 -1.53
CA THR A 86 -20.03 -10.40 -1.56
C THR A 86 -19.91 -11.23 -0.29
N VAL A 87 -19.71 -12.54 -0.45
CA VAL A 87 -19.67 -13.52 0.63
C VAL A 87 -18.48 -14.46 0.47
N ASP A 88 -18.06 -15.09 1.57
CA ASP A 88 -17.09 -16.21 1.51
C ASP A 88 -17.80 -17.53 1.12
N SER A 89 -17.04 -18.61 1.02
CA SER A 89 -17.56 -19.94 0.69
C SER A 89 -18.52 -20.50 1.75
N SER A 90 -18.55 -19.94 2.95
CA SER A 90 -19.44 -20.29 4.05
C SER A 90 -20.70 -19.40 4.09
N GLY A 91 -20.80 -18.42 3.19
CA GLY A 91 -21.91 -17.47 3.15
C GLY A 91 -21.76 -16.28 4.09
N ASN A 92 -20.61 -16.10 4.77
CA ASN A 92 -20.36 -14.91 5.59
C ASN A 92 -20.09 -13.69 4.71
N ALA A 93 -20.58 -12.54 5.12
CA ALA A 93 -20.37 -11.29 4.41
C ALA A 93 -18.89 -10.89 4.34
N VAL A 94 -18.44 -10.46 3.16
CA VAL A 94 -17.09 -9.96 2.93
C VAL A 94 -17.19 -8.56 2.34
N GLY A 95 -17.09 -7.53 3.17
CA GLY A 95 -17.23 -6.13 2.76
C GLY A 95 -15.94 -5.51 2.20
N GLY A 96 -16.11 -4.36 1.54
CA GLY A 96 -15.00 -3.59 0.96
C GLY A 96 -14.46 -4.17 -0.34
N ILE A 97 -15.27 -4.89 -1.10
CA ILE A 97 -14.92 -5.52 -2.36
C ILE A 97 -15.34 -4.62 -3.53
N ASP A 98 -14.40 -4.31 -4.43
CA ASP A 98 -14.67 -3.54 -5.63
C ASP A 98 -15.26 -4.45 -6.74
N VAL A 99 -16.46 -4.09 -7.22
CA VAL A 99 -17.21 -4.81 -8.25
C VAL A 99 -17.34 -3.91 -9.48
N LYS A 100 -16.87 -4.38 -10.62
CA LYS A 100 -17.06 -3.73 -11.92
C LYS A 100 -18.35 -4.20 -12.56
N ILE A 101 -19.13 -3.27 -13.07
CA ILE A 101 -20.40 -3.50 -13.77
C ILE A 101 -20.18 -3.16 -15.24
N PHE A 102 -20.43 -4.13 -16.10
CA PHE A 102 -20.25 -4.01 -17.54
C PHE A 102 -21.60 -3.99 -18.26
N ARG A 103 -21.68 -3.25 -19.37
CA ARG A 103 -22.70 -3.38 -20.40
C ARG A 103 -22.02 -3.71 -21.72
N GLY A 104 -22.17 -4.97 -22.16
CA GLY A 104 -21.30 -5.50 -23.20
C GLY A 104 -19.85 -5.56 -22.72
N SER A 105 -18.91 -5.01 -23.48
CA SER A 105 -17.49 -4.96 -23.12
C SER A 105 -17.07 -3.71 -22.32
N SER A 106 -17.98 -2.74 -22.12
CA SER A 106 -17.66 -1.46 -21.49
C SER A 106 -17.98 -1.48 -19.99
N VAL A 107 -17.01 -1.08 -19.15
CA VAL A 107 -17.24 -0.80 -17.74
C VAL A 107 -18.08 0.47 -17.62
N ILE A 108 -19.30 0.35 -17.08
CA ILE A 108 -20.20 1.50 -16.88
C ILE A 108 -20.11 2.06 -15.47
N LYS A 109 -19.72 1.22 -14.50
CA LYS A 109 -19.58 1.61 -13.09
C LYS A 109 -18.67 0.64 -12.35
N THR A 110 -17.90 1.17 -11.40
CA THR A 110 -17.25 0.37 -10.34
C THR A 110 -17.89 0.79 -9.03
N VAL A 111 -18.29 -0.18 -8.22
CA VAL A 111 -18.91 0.03 -6.93
C VAL A 111 -18.20 -0.81 -5.88
N ARG A 112 -18.25 -0.36 -4.63
CA ARG A 112 -17.63 -1.05 -3.49
C ARG A 112 -18.71 -1.50 -2.52
N THR A 113 -18.67 -2.77 -2.11
CA THR A 113 -19.60 -3.26 -1.08
C THR A 113 -19.29 -2.64 0.28
N GLU A 114 -20.34 -2.36 1.05
CA GLU A 114 -20.24 -1.85 2.42
C GLU A 114 -19.62 -2.90 3.37
N GLU A 115 -19.43 -2.58 4.65
CA GLU A 115 -18.87 -3.52 5.64
C GLU A 115 -19.68 -4.81 5.79
N ASP A 116 -20.98 -4.75 5.58
CA ASP A 116 -21.90 -5.90 5.57
C ASP A 116 -21.86 -6.74 4.28
N GLY A 117 -20.93 -6.42 3.37
CA GLY A 117 -20.78 -7.09 2.08
C GLY A 117 -21.85 -6.74 1.05
N CYS A 118 -22.70 -5.75 1.27
CA CYS A 118 -23.83 -5.42 0.40
C CYS A 118 -23.66 -4.04 -0.26
N ILE A 119 -24.21 -3.88 -1.48
CA ILE A 119 -24.35 -2.58 -2.15
C ILE A 119 -25.57 -2.56 -3.04
N PHE A 120 -26.28 -1.42 -3.07
CA PHE A 120 -27.45 -1.18 -3.93
C PHE A 120 -27.04 -0.26 -5.08
N VAL A 121 -27.34 -0.67 -6.32
CA VAL A 121 -26.95 0.07 -7.51
C VAL A 121 -28.16 0.25 -8.42
N SER A 122 -28.61 1.49 -8.61
CA SER A 122 -29.64 1.80 -9.60
C SER A 122 -29.04 1.84 -11.00
N LEU A 123 -29.67 1.11 -11.94
CA LEU A 123 -29.25 0.97 -13.32
C LEU A 123 -30.44 1.02 -14.27
N SER A 124 -30.23 1.39 -15.54
CA SER A 124 -31.23 1.23 -16.59
C SER A 124 -31.56 -0.25 -16.79
N ALA A 125 -32.82 -0.56 -17.12
CA ALA A 125 -33.18 -1.93 -17.46
C ALA A 125 -32.33 -2.48 -18.60
N GLY A 126 -31.91 -3.74 -18.48
CA GLY A 126 -31.07 -4.40 -19.48
C GLY A 126 -30.15 -5.45 -18.89
N ASN A 127 -29.31 -6.02 -19.74
CA ASN A 127 -28.37 -7.06 -19.38
C ASN A 127 -26.99 -6.46 -19.04
N TYR A 128 -26.42 -6.94 -17.96
CA TYR A 128 -25.13 -6.55 -17.41
C TYR A 128 -24.30 -7.78 -17.10
N THR A 129 -23.00 -7.54 -16.92
CA THR A 129 -22.06 -8.54 -16.41
C THR A 129 -21.31 -7.91 -15.24
N LEU A 130 -21.17 -8.66 -14.14
CA LEU A 130 -20.45 -8.24 -12.96
C LEU A 130 -19.14 -8.98 -12.89
N SER A 131 -18.07 -8.29 -12.49
CA SER A 131 -16.76 -8.89 -12.22
C SER A 131 -16.19 -8.25 -10.97
N ILE A 132 -15.61 -9.06 -10.09
CA ILE A 132 -14.83 -8.56 -8.96
C ILE A 132 -13.46 -8.10 -9.47
N GLU A 133 -12.97 -6.99 -8.97
CA GLU A 133 -11.62 -6.52 -9.28
C GLU A 133 -10.59 -7.38 -8.55
N GLU A 134 -9.54 -7.81 -9.26
CA GLU A 134 -8.47 -8.61 -8.67
C GLU A 134 -7.78 -7.88 -7.51
N SER A 135 -7.43 -8.61 -6.47
CA SER A 135 -6.79 -8.08 -5.27
C SER A 135 -5.82 -9.10 -4.68
N VAL A 136 -4.81 -8.61 -3.97
CA VAL A 136 -3.87 -9.42 -3.20
C VAL A 136 -4.48 -9.98 -1.90
N PHE A 137 -5.66 -9.49 -1.51
CA PHE A 137 -6.31 -9.84 -0.25
C PHE A 137 -7.33 -10.97 -0.36
N TYR A 138 -7.73 -11.38 -1.56
CA TYR A 138 -8.70 -12.43 -1.78
C TYR A 138 -8.55 -13.09 -3.15
N GLU A 139 -8.97 -14.33 -3.23
CA GLU A 139 -9.16 -15.05 -4.48
C GLU A 139 -10.60 -14.94 -4.96
N ILE A 140 -10.80 -14.94 -6.27
CA ILE A 140 -12.11 -14.81 -6.91
C ILE A 140 -12.57 -16.17 -7.39
N SER A 141 -13.75 -16.62 -6.94
CA SER A 141 -14.33 -17.90 -7.35
C SER A 141 -15.04 -17.82 -8.71
N SER A 142 -15.46 -16.63 -9.17
CA SER A 142 -16.16 -16.43 -10.44
C SER A 142 -15.65 -15.19 -11.16
N VAL A 143 -15.16 -15.35 -12.37
CA VAL A 143 -14.59 -14.27 -13.19
C VAL A 143 -15.64 -13.27 -13.65
N SER A 144 -16.87 -13.74 -13.94
CA SER A 144 -17.98 -12.88 -14.34
C SER A 144 -19.34 -13.50 -14.02
N VAL A 145 -20.29 -12.68 -13.61
CA VAL A 145 -21.64 -13.09 -13.26
C VAL A 145 -22.65 -12.27 -14.08
N PRO A 146 -23.53 -12.89 -14.88
CA PRO A 146 -24.55 -12.18 -15.63
C PRO A 146 -25.65 -11.67 -14.69
N ALA A 147 -26.16 -10.48 -14.96
CA ALA A 147 -27.26 -9.86 -14.22
C ALA A 147 -28.22 -9.15 -15.17
N GLU A 148 -29.48 -9.54 -15.13
CA GLU A 148 -30.55 -8.83 -15.82
C GLU A 148 -31.21 -7.86 -14.82
N VAL A 149 -31.24 -6.58 -15.16
CA VAL A 149 -31.93 -5.54 -14.40
C VAL A 149 -33.27 -5.26 -15.11
N VAL A 150 -34.37 -5.57 -14.41
CA VAL A 150 -35.73 -5.31 -14.92
C VAL A 150 -36.22 -3.93 -14.48
N SER A 151 -37.06 -3.29 -15.30
CA SER A 151 -37.64 -1.99 -14.98
C SER A 151 -38.43 -2.07 -13.68
N ARG A 152 -38.16 -1.13 -12.75
CA ARG A 152 -38.79 -1.04 -11.43
C ARG A 152 -38.70 -2.31 -10.57
N GLY A 153 -37.64 -3.12 -10.84
CA GLY A 153 -37.40 -4.37 -10.13
C GLY A 153 -36.11 -4.37 -9.32
N PHE A 154 -35.99 -5.36 -8.45
CA PHE A 154 -34.77 -5.69 -7.75
C PHE A 154 -34.15 -6.95 -8.33
N ARG A 155 -32.81 -6.94 -8.51
CA ARG A 155 -32.05 -8.14 -8.87
C ARG A 155 -30.97 -8.36 -7.80
N PHE A 156 -31.00 -9.53 -7.18
CA PHE A 156 -30.04 -9.94 -6.16
C PHE A 156 -28.96 -10.83 -6.79
N ILE A 157 -27.70 -10.50 -6.55
CA ILE A 157 -26.54 -11.25 -7.04
C ILE A 157 -25.58 -11.49 -5.88
N ASN A 158 -25.27 -12.74 -5.62
CA ASN A 158 -24.22 -13.13 -4.68
C ASN A 158 -22.94 -13.43 -5.46
N MET A 159 -21.85 -12.82 -5.03
CA MET A 159 -20.50 -13.04 -5.58
C MET A 159 -19.61 -13.64 -4.49
N VAL A 160 -18.97 -14.77 -4.80
CA VAL A 160 -18.15 -15.49 -3.81
C VAL A 160 -16.69 -15.10 -3.95
N VAL A 161 -16.08 -14.75 -2.83
CA VAL A 161 -14.64 -14.46 -2.69
C VAL A 161 -14.04 -15.30 -1.59
N SER A 162 -12.75 -15.65 -1.71
CA SER A 162 -12.03 -16.39 -0.67
C SER A 162 -11.01 -15.46 -0.02
N PRO A 163 -11.25 -14.95 1.20
CA PRO A 163 -10.33 -14.04 1.87
C PRO A 163 -8.98 -14.69 2.14
N ILE A 164 -7.89 -13.98 1.83
CA ILE A 164 -6.52 -14.32 2.23
C ILE A 164 -6.26 -13.65 3.57
N LEU A 165 -6.37 -14.39 4.67
CA LEU A 165 -6.34 -13.85 6.02
C LEU A 165 -4.96 -13.33 6.44
N THR A 166 -3.89 -13.90 5.88
CA THR A 166 -2.50 -13.50 6.14
C THR A 166 -1.73 -13.39 4.84
N GLY A 167 -0.89 -12.39 4.69
CA GLY A 167 -0.10 -12.26 3.48
C GLY A 167 0.89 -11.10 3.51
N GLU A 168 1.67 -11.04 2.45
CA GLU A 168 2.63 -9.98 2.18
C GLU A 168 2.68 -9.69 0.69
N VAL A 169 2.83 -8.41 0.33
CA VAL A 169 3.05 -7.99 -1.05
C VAL A 169 4.03 -6.82 -1.12
N ARG A 170 4.86 -6.79 -2.16
CA ARG A 170 5.79 -5.69 -2.49
C ARG A 170 5.32 -4.95 -3.72
N PHE A 171 5.32 -3.63 -3.66
CA PHE A 171 5.01 -2.73 -4.76
C PHE A 171 6.29 -2.02 -5.20
N THR A 172 6.64 -2.19 -6.46
CA THR A 172 7.79 -1.55 -7.12
C THR A 172 7.38 -0.51 -8.14
N GLN A 173 6.08 -0.34 -8.33
CA GLN A 173 5.47 0.66 -9.20
C GLN A 173 4.32 1.36 -8.47
N SER A 174 4.08 2.61 -8.86
CA SER A 174 2.96 3.38 -8.34
C SER A 174 1.64 2.74 -8.78
N THR A 175 0.73 2.54 -7.84
CA THR A 175 -0.56 1.89 -8.06
C THR A 175 -1.58 2.30 -7.01
N ALA A 176 -2.79 1.78 -7.12
CA ALA A 176 -3.81 1.91 -6.09
C ALA A 176 -4.45 0.54 -5.84
N PHE A 177 -4.89 0.31 -4.61
CA PHE A 177 -5.60 -0.91 -4.21
C PHE A 177 -6.62 -0.58 -3.13
N THR A 178 -7.63 -1.44 -3.00
CA THR A 178 -8.61 -1.35 -1.92
C THR A 178 -8.28 -2.35 -0.83
N VAL A 179 -8.32 -1.91 0.41
CA VAL A 179 -8.17 -2.77 1.59
C VAL A 179 -9.55 -3.30 1.97
N PRO A 180 -9.83 -4.60 1.89
CA PRO A 180 -11.14 -5.14 2.28
C PRO A 180 -11.44 -4.91 3.76
N ALA A 181 -12.72 -4.87 4.11
CA ALA A 181 -13.16 -4.59 5.48
C ALA A 181 -12.70 -5.64 6.51
N PHE A 182 -12.42 -6.87 6.09
CA PHE A 182 -11.90 -7.92 6.96
C PHE A 182 -10.42 -7.71 7.34
N VAL A 183 -9.64 -6.94 6.57
CA VAL A 183 -8.25 -6.60 6.89
C VAL A 183 -8.24 -5.41 7.84
N LYS A 184 -8.15 -5.69 9.13
CA LYS A 184 -8.25 -4.65 10.17
C LYS A 184 -6.98 -3.81 10.32
N LYS A 185 -5.81 -4.40 10.04
CA LYS A 185 -4.51 -3.75 10.20
C LYS A 185 -3.56 -4.13 9.07
N LEU A 186 -2.76 -3.16 8.64
CA LEU A 186 -1.64 -3.33 7.73
C LEU A 186 -0.35 -2.91 8.44
N LYS A 187 0.69 -3.72 8.36
CA LYS A 187 2.06 -3.30 8.65
C LYS A 187 2.70 -2.88 7.34
N VAL A 188 3.05 -1.60 7.22
CA VAL A 188 3.62 -1.00 6.02
C VAL A 188 5.10 -0.78 6.23
N PHE A 189 5.93 -1.24 5.31
CA PHE A 189 7.33 -0.88 5.18
C PHE A 189 7.50 -0.07 3.90
N ALA A 190 8.13 1.08 3.96
CA ALA A 190 8.37 1.93 2.81
C ALA A 190 9.82 2.42 2.79
N VAL A 191 10.36 2.56 1.58
CA VAL A 191 11.70 3.02 1.28
C VAL A 191 11.60 4.11 0.23
N GLY A 192 12.12 5.32 0.50
CA GLY A 192 12.24 6.40 -0.48
C GLY A 192 13.27 6.09 -1.56
N GLY A 193 13.20 6.74 -2.71
CA GLY A 193 14.22 6.64 -3.75
C GLY A 193 15.55 7.24 -3.28
N GLY A 194 16.69 6.59 -3.59
CA GLY A 194 18.03 7.09 -3.30
C GLY A 194 18.43 8.25 -4.21
N GLY A 195 19.32 9.13 -3.76
CA GLY A 195 19.91 10.19 -4.57
C GLY A 195 21.00 9.69 -5.52
N SER A 196 21.42 10.49 -6.51
CA SER A 196 22.61 10.22 -7.33
C SER A 196 23.86 10.93 -6.78
N GLY A 197 25.04 10.34 -6.98
CA GLY A 197 26.29 10.97 -6.60
C GLY A 197 26.58 12.25 -7.36
N ALA A 198 27.47 13.10 -6.81
CA ALA A 198 28.01 14.26 -7.51
C ALA A 198 29.05 13.84 -8.57
N ALA A 199 29.27 14.69 -9.56
CA ALA A 199 30.29 14.49 -10.57
C ALA A 199 31.14 15.74 -10.78
N SER A 200 32.48 15.53 -11.05
CA SER A 200 33.40 16.60 -11.36
C SER A 200 34.39 16.17 -12.46
N SER A 201 34.59 17.02 -13.46
CA SER A 201 35.53 16.82 -14.56
C SER A 201 36.41 18.07 -14.77
N GLY A 202 37.71 17.87 -14.83
CA GLY A 202 38.65 18.82 -15.42
C GLY A 202 39.07 20.05 -14.62
N ARG A 203 39.21 19.99 -13.33
CA ARG A 203 39.86 21.03 -12.54
C ARG A 203 41.11 20.52 -11.85
N ASN A 204 42.28 21.05 -12.23
CA ASN A 204 43.58 20.84 -11.54
C ASN A 204 43.50 21.37 -10.11
N ASN A 205 44.24 20.78 -9.19
CA ASN A 205 44.52 21.11 -7.76
C ASN A 205 43.48 21.85 -6.90
N ASN A 206 42.55 22.60 -7.49
CA ASN A 206 41.41 23.23 -6.83
C ASN A 206 40.09 22.51 -7.18
N ALA A 207 40.15 21.23 -7.50
CA ALA A 207 39.00 20.51 -7.87
C ALA A 207 38.05 20.35 -6.68
N PRO A 208 36.72 20.54 -6.90
CA PRO A 208 35.75 20.48 -5.84
C PRO A 208 35.78 19.14 -5.13
N CYS A 209 35.48 19.19 -3.85
CA CYS A 209 35.11 18.02 -3.08
C CYS A 209 33.77 17.48 -3.56
N ILE A 210 33.71 16.22 -3.87
CA ILE A 210 32.46 15.59 -4.31
C ILE A 210 32.05 14.46 -3.37
N THR A 211 30.79 14.40 -3.04
CA THR A 211 30.23 13.41 -2.11
C THR A 211 29.35 12.40 -2.82
N GLY A 212 29.24 11.21 -2.24
CA GLY A 212 28.19 10.26 -2.60
C GLY A 212 26.83 10.77 -2.18
N ALA A 213 25.79 10.18 -2.71
CA ALA A 213 24.41 10.47 -2.35
C ALA A 213 23.98 9.72 -1.09
N SER A 214 22.96 10.23 -0.41
CA SER A 214 22.30 9.46 0.65
C SER A 214 21.33 8.44 0.07
N GLY A 215 21.09 7.37 0.82
CA GLY A 215 19.96 6.48 0.61
C GLY A 215 18.63 7.14 1.02
N GLY A 216 17.52 6.68 0.44
CA GLY A 216 16.18 7.10 0.84
C GLY A 216 15.88 6.71 2.29
N TYR A 217 15.03 7.47 2.95
CA TYR A 217 14.54 7.11 4.29
C TYR A 217 13.70 5.84 4.24
N THR A 218 13.72 5.09 5.33
CA THR A 218 12.87 3.92 5.53
C THR A 218 11.89 4.17 6.67
N ILE A 219 10.72 3.58 6.60
CA ILE A 219 9.73 3.62 7.66
C ILE A 219 8.98 2.30 7.76
N THR A 220 8.77 1.83 9.00
CA THR A 220 7.83 0.75 9.29
C THR A 220 6.71 1.30 10.16
N LYS A 221 5.47 1.17 9.72
CA LYS A 221 4.31 1.73 10.44
C LYS A 221 3.12 0.77 10.36
N GLU A 222 2.41 0.61 11.46
CA GLU A 222 1.12 -0.05 11.49
C GLU A 222 0.00 0.97 11.24
N ILE A 223 -0.94 0.64 10.35
CA ILE A 223 -2.11 1.47 10.04
C ILE A 223 -3.38 0.64 10.03
N SER A 224 -4.53 1.28 10.23
CA SER A 224 -5.85 0.67 10.12
C SER A 224 -6.66 1.47 9.12
N VAL A 225 -6.97 0.84 7.99
CA VAL A 225 -7.67 1.44 6.84
C VAL A 225 -8.65 0.45 6.18
N PRO A 226 -9.49 -0.27 6.99
CA PRO A 226 -10.41 -1.25 6.44
C PRO A 226 -11.43 -0.58 5.52
N GLY A 227 -11.72 -1.20 4.38
CA GLY A 227 -12.66 -0.69 3.38
C GLY A 227 -12.17 0.52 2.59
N GLU A 228 -10.95 1.02 2.82
CA GLU A 228 -10.45 2.23 2.16
C GLU A 228 -9.64 1.90 0.90
N LYS A 229 -9.73 2.76 -0.10
CA LYS A 229 -8.80 2.77 -1.22
C LYS A 229 -7.52 3.48 -0.80
N CYS A 230 -6.38 2.83 -1.09
CA CYS A 230 -5.05 3.36 -0.84
C CYS A 230 -4.34 3.61 -2.17
N THR A 231 -3.69 4.75 -2.28
CA THR A 231 -2.83 5.11 -3.42
C THR A 231 -1.37 5.01 -2.99
N ILE A 232 -0.57 4.27 -3.75
CA ILE A 232 0.86 4.15 -3.58
C ILE A 232 1.58 4.98 -4.64
N THR A 233 2.53 5.77 -4.21
CA THR A 233 3.52 6.43 -5.06
C THR A 233 4.89 5.85 -4.73
N ILE A 234 5.60 5.31 -5.72
CA ILE A 234 6.98 4.85 -5.57
C ILE A 234 7.92 5.95 -6.04
N GLY A 235 8.82 6.37 -5.16
CA GLY A 235 9.82 7.39 -5.44
C GLY A 235 10.86 6.89 -6.47
N ALA A 236 11.11 7.66 -7.50
CA ALA A 236 12.20 7.36 -8.44
C ALA A 236 13.57 7.54 -7.78
N GLY A 237 14.60 6.86 -8.28
CA GLY A 237 15.99 7.16 -7.94
C GLY A 237 16.47 8.44 -8.63
N GLY A 238 17.41 9.14 -8.02
CA GLY A 238 18.05 10.31 -8.62
C GLY A 238 18.85 9.90 -9.87
N PRO A 239 18.67 10.55 -11.03
CA PRO A 239 19.41 10.22 -12.25
C PRO A 239 20.91 10.56 -12.12
N ALA A 240 21.78 9.73 -12.72
CA ALA A 240 23.22 9.97 -12.75
C ALA A 240 23.54 11.32 -13.39
N ILE A 241 24.64 11.92 -12.93
CA ILE A 241 25.27 13.09 -13.57
C ILE A 241 26.37 12.60 -14.49
N ASP A 242 26.31 12.98 -15.76
CA ASP A 242 27.27 12.56 -16.80
C ASP A 242 27.83 13.78 -17.50
N ILE A 243 29.12 14.05 -17.32
CA ILE A 243 29.78 15.30 -17.75
C ILE A 243 31.19 15.06 -18.26
N THR A 244 31.67 16.01 -19.06
CA THR A 244 33.06 16.05 -19.55
C THR A 244 33.78 17.34 -19.13
N SER A 245 33.09 18.25 -18.46
CA SER A 245 33.64 19.52 -17.98
C SER A 245 32.85 20.02 -16.78
N SER A 246 33.47 20.89 -15.95
CA SER A 246 32.84 21.47 -14.77
C SER A 246 32.51 20.47 -13.66
N TYR A 247 31.60 20.82 -12.76
CA TYR A 247 31.14 19.97 -11.67
C TYR A 247 29.65 20.23 -11.36
N TYR A 248 28.95 19.20 -10.90
CA TYR A 248 27.52 19.28 -10.61
C TYR A 248 27.16 18.42 -9.39
N ASN A 249 26.22 18.95 -8.61
CA ASN A 249 25.58 18.19 -7.56
C ASN A 249 24.80 17.02 -8.17
N GLY A 250 24.72 15.93 -7.44
CA GLY A 250 23.78 14.86 -7.72
C GLY A 250 22.31 15.34 -7.66
N LYS A 251 21.41 14.48 -8.05
CA LYS A 251 19.96 14.71 -8.01
C LYS A 251 19.33 13.91 -6.89
N ASP A 252 18.35 14.52 -6.25
CA ASP A 252 17.54 13.84 -5.24
C ASP A 252 16.74 12.70 -5.86
N GLY A 253 16.45 11.68 -5.06
CA GLY A 253 15.41 10.71 -5.35
C GLY A 253 14.01 11.27 -5.18
N GLY A 254 13.01 10.41 -5.21
CA GLY A 254 11.60 10.72 -4.95
C GLY A 254 11.11 10.11 -3.64
N ASP A 255 10.08 10.71 -3.06
CA ASP A 255 9.40 10.18 -1.88
C ASP A 255 8.56 8.95 -2.24
N THR A 256 8.60 7.91 -1.39
CA THR A 256 7.65 6.78 -1.47
C THR A 256 6.58 6.96 -0.42
N LYS A 257 5.31 6.86 -0.82
CA LYS A 257 4.19 7.09 0.09
C LYS A 257 2.99 6.20 -0.19
N LEU A 258 2.22 5.92 0.86
CA LEU A 258 0.87 5.39 0.81
C LEU A 258 -0.06 6.44 1.39
N VAL A 259 -1.16 6.71 0.69
CA VAL A 259 -2.22 7.64 1.15
C VAL A 259 -3.57 6.94 1.00
N SER A 260 -4.33 6.85 2.08
CA SER A 260 -5.70 6.32 2.07
C SER A 260 -6.73 7.40 1.72
N GLU A 261 -7.93 7.00 1.33
CA GLU A 261 -9.04 7.93 1.03
C GLU A 261 -9.38 8.87 2.19
N LYS A 262 -9.23 8.40 3.44
CA LYS A 262 -9.48 9.22 4.64
C LYS A 262 -8.25 9.96 5.15
N GLY A 263 -7.15 9.98 4.37
CA GLY A 263 -5.96 10.78 4.64
C GLY A 263 -4.92 10.14 5.55
N VAL A 264 -5.05 8.83 5.88
CA VAL A 264 -3.96 8.11 6.56
C VAL A 264 -2.76 8.06 5.64
N THR A 265 -1.60 8.53 6.13
CA THR A 265 -0.38 8.63 5.32
C THR A 265 0.78 7.88 5.97
N VAL A 266 1.50 7.12 5.15
CA VAL A 266 2.83 6.58 5.42
C VAL A 266 3.77 7.17 4.38
N LEU A 267 4.84 7.83 4.82
CA LEU A 267 5.79 8.55 3.96
C LEU A 267 7.21 8.13 4.32
N ALA A 268 7.93 7.60 3.34
CA ALA A 268 9.37 7.43 3.36
C ALA A 268 10.02 8.50 2.48
N GLY A 269 10.79 9.38 3.10
CA GLY A 269 11.44 10.51 2.42
C GLY A 269 12.52 10.04 1.45
N ARG A 270 12.80 10.85 0.45
CA ARG A 270 13.83 10.64 -0.56
C ARG A 270 15.24 10.71 0.03
N GLY A 271 16.20 10.08 -0.64
CA GLY A 271 17.63 10.34 -0.49
C GLY A 271 18.02 11.60 -1.26
N LEU A 272 18.96 12.35 -0.71
CA LEU A 272 19.48 13.58 -1.31
C LEU A 272 20.66 13.29 -2.23
N GLY A 273 20.78 14.06 -3.30
CA GLY A 273 21.90 14.01 -4.22
C GLY A 273 23.23 14.42 -3.55
N GLY A 274 24.33 13.84 -4.00
CA GLY A 274 25.68 14.21 -3.55
C GLY A 274 26.01 15.67 -3.85
N PHE A 275 26.89 16.27 -3.05
CA PHE A 275 27.33 17.66 -3.21
C PHE A 275 28.61 17.75 -4.02
N ALA A 276 28.76 18.78 -4.84
CA ALA A 276 29.99 19.22 -5.46
C ALA A 276 30.32 20.58 -4.89
N ILE A 277 31.27 20.62 -3.94
CA ILE A 277 31.67 21.82 -3.16
C ILE A 277 32.95 22.39 -3.73
N ASP A 278 32.93 23.67 -4.10
CA ASP A 278 34.11 24.37 -4.61
C ASP A 278 35.18 24.48 -3.49
N ASN A 279 36.35 23.96 -3.74
CA ASN A 279 37.42 23.85 -2.75
C ASN A 279 38.32 25.10 -2.69
N SER A 280 37.87 26.28 -3.10
CA SER A 280 38.62 27.51 -3.07
C SER A 280 39.11 27.93 -1.66
N ALA A 281 38.60 27.28 -0.61
CA ALA A 281 38.92 27.54 0.78
C ALA A 281 39.25 26.25 1.60
N TYR A 282 39.63 25.13 0.95
CA TYR A 282 39.77 23.84 1.66
C TYR A 282 38.57 23.42 2.51
N GLN A 283 37.39 23.82 2.11
CA GLN A 283 36.16 23.39 2.78
C GLN A 283 35.82 21.97 2.35
N TYR A 284 35.81 21.10 3.32
CA TYR A 284 35.49 19.70 3.23
C TYR A 284 34.04 19.54 3.65
N GLY A 285 33.28 18.66 2.98
CA GLY A 285 31.85 18.51 3.28
C GLY A 285 31.46 17.09 3.59
N ALA A 286 30.67 16.95 4.63
CA ALA A 286 29.90 15.76 4.86
C ALA A 286 29.04 15.50 3.62
N GLY A 287 28.81 14.25 3.30
CA GLY A 287 27.78 13.86 2.33
C GLY A 287 26.39 14.24 2.81
N PRO A 288 25.36 14.14 1.95
CA PRO A 288 24.00 14.44 2.32
C PRO A 288 23.45 13.44 3.34
N SER A 289 22.65 13.95 4.29
CA SER A 289 21.88 13.11 5.21
C SER A 289 20.75 12.40 4.50
N GLY A 290 20.33 11.23 4.99
CA GLY A 290 19.24 10.45 4.43
C GLY A 290 18.90 9.23 5.27
N GLY A 291 18.26 8.23 4.69
CA GLY A 291 18.05 6.92 5.33
C GLY A 291 19.37 6.29 5.75
N SER A 292 20.35 6.33 4.85
CA SER A 292 21.78 6.19 5.17
C SER A 292 22.52 7.39 4.61
N GLY A 293 23.48 7.92 5.34
CA GLY A 293 24.26 9.09 4.93
C GLY A 293 25.13 8.80 3.70
N GLY A 294 25.29 9.80 2.83
CA GLY A 294 26.23 9.75 1.70
C GLY A 294 27.68 9.87 2.14
N GLY A 295 28.60 9.22 1.42
CA GLY A 295 30.03 9.28 1.70
C GLY A 295 30.59 10.69 1.51
N SER A 296 31.50 11.12 2.43
CA SER A 296 32.12 12.43 2.41
C SER A 296 33.12 12.59 1.27
N GLY A 297 33.32 13.83 0.86
CA GLY A 297 34.35 14.22 -0.10
C GLY A 297 35.61 14.69 0.58
N ALA A 298 36.66 13.95 0.48
CA ALA A 298 38.09 14.22 0.91
C ALA A 298 38.39 14.82 2.30
N TYR A 299 39.49 14.37 2.82
CA TYR A 299 40.37 14.85 3.90
C TYR A 299 39.86 15.07 5.32
N GLU A 300 38.60 15.24 5.64
CA GLU A 300 38.15 15.54 7.00
C GLU A 300 37.11 14.66 7.64
N ASN A 301 36.90 14.93 8.93
CA ASN A 301 36.22 14.14 9.93
C ASN A 301 34.67 14.22 9.88
N ASP A 302 34.13 14.83 8.86
CA ASP A 302 32.70 15.11 8.81
C ASP A 302 31.90 13.87 8.40
N GLU A 303 31.02 13.47 9.29
CA GLU A 303 30.11 12.35 9.11
C GLU A 303 28.80 12.86 8.52
N ALA A 304 28.34 12.25 7.44
CA ALA A 304 26.97 12.47 6.98
C ALA A 304 26.02 11.69 7.86
N ALA A 305 25.11 12.38 8.53
CA ALA A 305 24.15 11.75 9.40
C ALA A 305 23.18 10.85 8.60
N GLY A 306 22.96 9.64 9.09
CA GLY A 306 21.82 8.82 8.71
C GLY A 306 20.54 9.38 9.33
N GLY A 307 19.38 8.98 8.79
CA GLY A 307 18.10 9.21 9.46
C GLY A 307 17.97 8.34 10.72
N SER A 308 16.91 8.54 11.48
CA SER A 308 16.59 7.72 12.67
C SER A 308 16.56 6.22 12.35
N ASP A 309 16.35 5.91 11.10
CA ASP A 309 16.20 4.56 10.55
C ASP A 309 17.39 4.13 9.68
N GLY A 310 18.49 4.90 9.64
CA GLY A 310 19.67 4.61 8.85
C GLY A 310 20.95 4.79 9.65
N GLY A 311 22.04 4.25 9.15
CA GLY A 311 23.37 4.44 9.73
C GLY A 311 24.01 5.72 9.22
N ASP A 312 24.80 6.34 10.08
CA ASP A 312 25.67 7.45 9.70
C ASP A 312 26.76 6.96 8.72
N ALA A 313 27.21 7.85 7.86
CA ALA A 313 28.43 7.62 7.09
C ALA A 313 29.62 7.66 8.07
N ALA A 314 29.98 6.50 8.61
CA ALA A 314 30.98 6.41 9.63
C ALA A 314 32.40 6.61 9.07
N LYS A 315 33.25 7.20 9.90
CA LYS A 315 34.70 7.15 9.77
C LYS A 315 35.19 5.73 9.87
N THR A 316 35.74 5.16 8.82
CA THR A 316 36.58 3.97 8.99
C THR A 316 38.03 4.35 8.88
N GLY A 317 38.76 3.97 9.94
CA GLY A 317 40.17 4.24 10.07
C GLY A 317 41.00 3.60 8.96
N GLY A 318 41.50 4.44 8.10
CA GLY A 318 42.70 4.19 7.30
C GLY A 318 43.66 5.30 7.61
N THR A 319 44.92 4.99 7.81
CA THR A 319 46.01 5.93 7.90
C THR A 319 46.20 6.61 6.55
N GLY A 320 45.41 7.61 6.24
CA GLY A 320 45.51 8.38 4.99
C GLY A 320 44.15 8.90 4.58
N SER A 321 44.11 10.10 4.40
CA SER A 321 43.31 11.09 3.69
C SER A 321 41.95 10.76 3.08
N TYR A 322 41.40 9.56 3.16
CA TYR A 322 40.16 9.15 2.47
C TYR A 322 39.18 8.52 3.43
N ARG A 323 38.00 9.09 3.51
CA ARG A 323 36.94 8.61 4.38
C ARG A 323 35.73 8.14 3.57
N TYR A 324 35.20 7.03 3.99
CA TYR A 324 34.17 6.31 3.30
C TYR A 324 32.87 6.41 4.09
N GLY A 325 31.75 6.55 3.41
CA GLY A 325 30.47 6.40 4.03
C GLY A 325 30.11 4.93 4.23
N TYR A 326 30.28 4.45 5.44
CA TYR A 326 29.53 3.25 5.84
C TYR A 326 28.27 3.70 6.51
N GLY A 327 27.20 3.19 6.13
CA GLY A 327 26.17 3.58 6.95
C GLY A 327 24.93 2.77 6.75
N GLN A 328 24.76 1.73 7.57
CA GLN A 328 23.42 1.22 7.76
C GLN A 328 23.23 0.81 9.20
N GLY A 329 22.32 1.52 9.88
CA GLY A 329 21.71 1.05 11.09
C GLY A 329 20.78 -0.14 10.84
N THR A 330 20.35 -0.78 11.91
CA THR A 330 19.41 -1.93 11.86
C THR A 330 18.02 -1.58 11.32
N THR A 331 17.69 -0.30 11.26
CA THR A 331 16.36 0.22 10.93
C THR A 331 16.07 0.29 9.43
N THR A 332 17.09 0.22 8.58
CA THR A 332 16.91 0.09 7.12
C THR A 332 16.67 -1.37 6.68
N ARG A 333 16.38 -2.26 7.62
CA ARG A 333 16.06 -3.65 7.35
C ARG A 333 14.57 -3.85 7.11
N TYR A 334 14.26 -4.84 6.31
CA TYR A 334 12.89 -5.19 5.93
C TYR A 334 11.99 -5.38 7.16
N PHE A 335 10.97 -4.55 7.30
CA PHE A 335 10.07 -4.46 8.44
C PHE A 335 10.75 -4.29 9.82
N GLY A 336 12.02 -3.87 9.86
CA GLY A 336 12.80 -3.75 11.09
C GLY A 336 13.30 -5.08 11.67
N ASP A 337 13.26 -6.14 10.89
CA ASP A 337 13.77 -7.45 11.29
C ASP A 337 15.32 -7.43 11.31
N THR A 338 15.92 -7.85 12.40
CA THR A 338 17.39 -7.87 12.58
C THR A 338 18.13 -8.70 11.54
N ASN A 339 17.47 -9.71 10.97
CA ASN A 339 17.98 -10.56 9.90
C ASN A 339 17.40 -10.23 8.53
N GLY A 340 16.56 -9.18 8.44
CA GLY A 340 15.91 -8.77 7.22
C GLY A 340 16.88 -8.24 6.16
N GLU A 341 16.40 -8.23 4.93
CA GLU A 341 17.08 -7.60 3.78
C GLU A 341 17.40 -6.14 4.08
N LEU A 342 18.59 -5.67 3.69
CA LEU A 342 19.04 -4.30 3.85
C LEU A 342 18.66 -3.45 2.65
N PHE A 343 18.22 -2.22 2.91
CA PHE A 343 17.85 -1.21 1.92
C PHE A 343 18.62 0.10 2.15
N SER A 344 18.51 1.02 1.23
CA SER A 344 18.91 2.42 1.38
C SER A 344 20.37 2.65 1.69
N GLY A 345 21.29 1.84 1.17
CA GLY A 345 22.73 2.09 1.32
C GLY A 345 23.13 3.44 0.73
N GLY A 346 23.92 4.24 1.45
CA GLY A 346 24.47 5.49 0.93
C GLY A 346 25.56 5.25 -0.12
N GLY A 347 25.68 6.14 -1.10
CA GLY A 347 26.74 6.10 -2.11
C GLY A 347 28.10 6.49 -1.52
N GLY A 348 29.18 5.90 -2.04
CA GLY A 348 30.56 6.23 -1.68
C GLY A 348 30.98 7.61 -2.18
N GLY A 349 31.75 8.31 -1.35
CA GLY A 349 32.32 9.60 -1.70
C GLY A 349 33.56 9.50 -2.59
N TYR A 350 34.27 10.59 -2.68
CA TYR A 350 35.50 10.74 -3.42
C TYR A 350 36.57 9.65 -3.13
N ALA A 351 37.41 9.37 -4.11
CA ALA A 351 38.57 8.47 -4.04
C ALA A 351 38.26 7.00 -3.74
N ASN A 352 37.37 6.40 -4.54
CA ASN A 352 37.02 4.99 -4.46
C ASN A 352 36.41 4.58 -3.10
N GLY A 353 35.73 5.52 -2.45
CA GLY A 353 34.96 5.21 -1.24
C GLY A 353 33.93 4.11 -1.49
N PRO A 354 33.92 3.03 -0.68
CA PRO A 354 32.89 2.00 -0.86
C PRO A 354 31.50 2.56 -0.62
N GLY A 355 30.50 2.00 -1.30
CA GLY A 355 29.10 2.25 -0.99
C GLY A 355 28.70 1.55 0.30
N GLY A 356 27.65 2.06 0.95
CA GLY A 356 27.07 1.47 2.14
C GLY A 356 26.40 0.12 1.85
N ASN A 357 26.33 -0.74 2.87
CA ASN A 357 25.55 -1.97 2.81
C ASN A 357 24.08 -1.64 2.49
N GLY A 358 23.41 -2.48 1.69
CA GLY A 358 22.05 -2.17 1.18
C GLY A 358 22.09 -1.49 -0.19
N GLY A 359 23.18 -1.67 -0.93
CA GLY A 359 23.29 -1.41 -2.36
C GLY A 359 23.77 -0.04 -2.75
N GLY A 360 24.30 0.74 -1.82
CA GLY A 360 25.04 1.97 -2.17
C GLY A 360 26.22 1.66 -3.09
N THR A 361 26.42 2.47 -4.12
CA THR A 361 27.54 2.24 -5.06
C THR A 361 28.80 2.99 -4.65
N ALA A 362 29.97 2.40 -4.97
CA ALA A 362 31.26 3.01 -4.68
C ALA A 362 31.48 4.31 -5.49
N GLY A 363 32.14 5.27 -4.88
CA GLY A 363 32.71 6.39 -5.61
C GLY A 363 33.82 5.93 -6.55
N VAL A 364 34.02 6.62 -7.66
CA VAL A 364 35.08 6.32 -8.62
C VAL A 364 35.94 7.55 -8.87
N TYR A 365 37.23 7.33 -8.82
CA TYR A 365 38.24 8.31 -9.12
C TYR A 365 39.02 7.88 -10.36
N GLY A 366 39.01 8.72 -11.41
CA GLY A 366 39.83 8.49 -12.60
C GLY A 366 41.32 8.69 -12.24
N SER A 367 42.14 7.68 -12.50
CA SER A 367 43.59 7.72 -12.21
C SER A 367 44.25 8.95 -12.79
N GLU A 368 45.28 9.41 -12.11
CA GLU A 368 46.03 10.63 -12.45
C GLU A 368 46.25 10.76 -13.97
N TYR A 369 45.66 11.78 -14.56
CA TYR A 369 45.93 12.35 -15.87
C TYR A 369 45.30 11.73 -17.14
N SER A 370 44.62 10.58 -17.13
CA SER A 370 44.18 10.04 -18.43
C SER A 370 42.86 9.26 -18.51
N SER A 371 42.22 8.91 -17.41
CA SER A 371 41.05 8.02 -17.45
C SER A 371 39.71 8.69 -17.11
N ASP A 372 38.61 8.16 -17.70
CA ASP A 372 37.28 8.48 -17.30
C ASP A 372 36.98 7.93 -15.88
N ALA A 373 36.08 8.57 -15.17
CA ALA A 373 35.52 8.11 -13.87
C ALA A 373 34.05 7.74 -14.06
N ILE A 374 33.75 6.45 -14.07
CA ILE A 374 32.40 5.96 -14.30
C ILE A 374 31.98 5.09 -13.11
N CYS A 375 31.01 5.57 -12.31
CA CYS A 375 30.39 4.80 -11.26
C CYS A 375 29.31 3.87 -11.81
N LEU A 376 29.11 2.77 -11.13
CA LEU A 376 27.94 1.92 -11.32
C LEU A 376 26.69 2.58 -10.74
N ASP A 377 25.56 2.32 -11.34
CA ASP A 377 24.28 2.73 -10.80
C ASP A 377 23.86 1.82 -9.62
N ALA A 378 23.15 2.34 -8.63
CA ALA A 378 22.65 1.56 -7.52
C ALA A 378 21.59 0.54 -8.01
N THR A 379 21.53 -0.62 -7.35
CA THR A 379 20.65 -1.75 -7.76
C THR A 379 19.69 -2.21 -6.68
N THR A 380 19.84 -1.70 -5.45
CA THR A 380 18.97 -2.02 -4.32
C THR A 380 18.04 -0.85 -4.01
N TYR A 381 16.79 -1.16 -3.66
CA TYR A 381 15.77 -0.14 -3.41
C TYR A 381 16.21 0.92 -2.40
N GLY A 382 16.03 2.17 -2.79
CA GLY A 382 16.41 3.34 -2.01
C GLY A 382 17.91 3.62 -1.93
N ALA A 383 18.77 2.84 -2.55
CA ALA A 383 20.21 3.03 -2.46
C ALA A 383 20.69 4.27 -3.23
N GLY A 384 21.70 4.95 -2.65
CA GLY A 384 22.33 6.13 -3.23
C GLY A 384 23.50 5.80 -4.17
N GLY A 385 23.71 6.68 -5.15
CA GLY A 385 24.78 6.59 -6.14
C GLY A 385 26.11 7.15 -5.64
N GLY A 386 27.23 6.56 -6.08
CA GLY A 386 28.59 7.00 -5.78
C GLY A 386 29.03 8.24 -6.57
N ALA A 387 29.96 9.00 -6.02
CA ALA A 387 30.55 10.17 -6.65
C ALA A 387 31.58 9.82 -7.74
N ALA A 388 31.67 10.63 -8.81
CA ALA A 388 32.64 10.45 -9.89
C ALA A 388 33.53 11.68 -10.08
N LYS A 389 34.84 11.52 -10.12
CA LYS A 389 35.79 12.63 -10.31
C LYS A 389 36.92 12.28 -11.26
N THR A 390 37.20 13.20 -12.19
CA THR A 390 38.44 13.19 -13.01
C THR A 390 39.20 14.49 -12.83
N TYR A 391 40.51 14.47 -12.98
CA TYR A 391 41.36 15.68 -12.93
C TYR A 391 41.57 16.33 -14.30
N THR A 392 41.38 15.59 -15.37
CA THR A 392 41.68 16.06 -16.71
C THR A 392 40.42 16.58 -17.40
N ALA A 393 40.49 17.79 -17.90
CA ALA A 393 39.44 18.37 -18.73
C ALA A 393 39.17 17.50 -19.99
N GLY A 394 37.90 17.36 -20.36
CA GLY A 394 37.48 16.54 -21.48
C GLY A 394 37.35 15.05 -21.17
N LYS A 395 37.70 14.60 -19.96
CA LYS A 395 37.45 13.24 -19.50
C LYS A 395 36.07 13.14 -18.89
N ARG A 396 35.41 12.00 -19.11
CA ARG A 396 34.05 11.76 -18.66
C ARG A 396 34.01 11.44 -17.16
N ALA A 397 33.19 12.17 -16.41
CA ALA A 397 32.83 11.83 -15.06
C ALA A 397 31.35 11.49 -15.04
N LYS A 398 31.00 10.21 -14.81
CA LYS A 398 29.62 9.74 -14.64
C LYS A 398 29.45 9.25 -13.21
N SER A 399 28.62 9.94 -12.43
CA SER A 399 28.22 9.48 -11.09
C SER A 399 27.30 8.27 -11.17
N GLY A 400 27.17 7.52 -10.07
CA GLY A 400 26.14 6.51 -9.95
C GLY A 400 24.75 7.13 -9.80
N ALA A 401 23.75 6.57 -10.50
CA ALA A 401 22.35 6.87 -10.24
C ALA A 401 21.92 6.26 -8.90
N GLY A 402 20.96 6.90 -8.23
CA GLY A 402 20.22 6.27 -7.13
C GLY A 402 19.20 5.27 -7.66
N TYR A 403 18.77 4.35 -6.80
CA TYR A 403 17.73 3.40 -7.16
C TYR A 403 16.37 3.80 -6.59
N GLN A 404 15.30 3.39 -7.27
CA GLN A 404 13.93 3.71 -6.86
C GLN A 404 13.58 3.18 -5.47
N GLY A 405 12.52 3.70 -4.88
CA GLY A 405 11.95 3.23 -3.63
C GLY A 405 11.16 1.94 -3.76
N LEU A 406 10.64 1.47 -2.63
CA LEU A 406 9.83 0.26 -2.48
C LEU A 406 8.74 0.53 -1.45
N LEU A 407 7.59 -0.10 -1.60
CA LEU A 407 6.60 -0.20 -0.53
C LEU A 407 6.16 -1.66 -0.38
N ALA A 408 6.12 -2.15 0.84
CA ALA A 408 5.61 -3.48 1.15
C ALA A 408 4.54 -3.40 2.24
N ILE A 409 3.57 -4.28 2.18
CA ILE A 409 2.54 -4.43 3.20
C ILE A 409 2.44 -5.87 3.67
N LYS A 410 2.15 -6.05 4.97
CA LYS A 410 1.78 -7.32 5.59
C LYS A 410 0.45 -7.18 6.29
N TRP A 411 -0.33 -8.26 6.32
CA TRP A 411 -1.56 -8.34 7.10
C TRP A 411 -1.71 -9.71 7.75
N GLY A 412 -2.56 -9.81 8.80
CA GLY A 412 -2.83 -11.06 9.52
C GLY A 412 -1.64 -11.63 10.29
N TYR A 413 -0.75 -10.77 10.77
CA TYR A 413 0.46 -11.11 11.54
C TYR A 413 0.22 -11.05 13.05
#